data_d84065cd9b3327cd76032c7041989bfd
#
_entry.id   d84065cd9b3327cd76032c7041989bfd
#
_cell.length_a   1.000
_cell.length_b   1.000
_cell.length_c   1.000
_cell.angle_alpha   90.00
_cell.angle_beta   90.00
_cell.angle_gamma   90.00
#
_symmetry.space_group_name_H-M   'P 1'
#
loop_
_entity.id
_entity.type
_entity.pdbx_description
1 polymer ?
#
loop_
_entity_poly.entity_id
_entity_poly.type
_entity_poly.pdbx_seq_one_letter_code
_entity_poly.pdbx_strand_id
1 'polypeptide(L)'
;VYIFQLNKVGLCKSIRHILSNPDIIKCGIALKRDLAELMQLSPFDPEAVIDLGAAARRADVPHHGLRGLTALFLGFRISKRASTTNWSARKLSAKQITYAATDAWVGRELYFKFRDKKLL
;
A
#
# COMPACT_ATOMS: atom_id res chain seq x y z
N VAL A 1 -10.06 1.08 7.92
CA VAL A 1 -9.56 1.21 6.54
C VAL A 1 -10.60 1.88 5.66
N TYR A 2 -10.17 2.79 4.80
CA TYR A 2 -10.99 3.42 3.77
C TYR A 2 -10.58 2.91 2.40
N ILE A 3 -11.54 2.63 1.52
CA ILE A 3 -11.31 2.17 0.15
C ILE A 3 -11.91 3.18 -0.82
N PHE A 4 -11.09 3.70 -1.73
CA PHE A 4 -11.49 4.67 -2.75
C PHE A 4 -11.50 4.01 -4.12
N GLN A 5 -12.67 3.88 -4.73
CA GLN A 5 -12.78 3.43 -6.12
C GLN A 5 -12.49 4.62 -7.06
N LEU A 6 -11.25 4.73 -7.53
CA LEU A 6 -10.80 5.85 -8.34
C LEU A 6 -11.58 6.05 -9.64
N ASN A 7 -12.10 4.98 -10.22
CA ASN A 7 -12.98 5.07 -11.41
C ASN A 7 -14.35 5.73 -11.12
N LYS A 8 -14.71 5.88 -9.84
CA LYS A 8 -15.95 6.56 -9.42
C LYS A 8 -15.70 7.96 -8.88
N VAL A 9 -14.68 8.10 -8.01
CA VAL A 9 -14.45 9.35 -7.28
C VAL A 9 -13.26 10.15 -7.84
N GLY A 10 -12.46 9.54 -8.73
CA GLY A 10 -11.21 10.12 -9.19
C GLY A 10 -10.19 10.33 -8.06
N LEU A 11 -9.10 11.01 -8.36
CA LEU A 11 -8.13 11.43 -7.34
C LEU A 11 -8.55 12.78 -6.75
N CYS A 12 -9.48 12.74 -5.81
CA CYS A 12 -10.07 13.95 -5.22
C CYS A 12 -9.05 14.75 -4.39
N LYS A 13 -9.39 16.01 -4.10
CA LYS A 13 -8.53 16.95 -3.37
C LYS A 13 -8.07 16.40 -2.02
N SER A 14 -8.95 15.74 -1.27
CA SER A 14 -8.61 15.17 0.04
C SER A 14 -7.54 14.07 -0.05
N ILE A 15 -7.63 13.18 -1.05
CA ILE A 15 -6.63 12.13 -1.28
C ILE A 15 -5.30 12.77 -1.68
N ARG A 16 -5.30 13.73 -2.61
CA ARG A 16 -4.09 14.45 -3.00
C ARG A 16 -3.43 15.17 -1.82
N HIS A 17 -4.24 15.81 -0.95
CA HIS A 17 -3.74 16.43 0.27
C HIS A 17 -3.02 15.42 1.18
N ILE A 18 -3.60 14.24 1.39
CA ILE A 18 -2.95 13.16 2.18
C ILE A 18 -1.64 12.73 1.52
N LEU A 19 -1.64 12.52 0.21
CA LEU A 19 -0.44 12.06 -0.52
C LEU A 19 0.70 13.08 -0.53
N SER A 20 0.38 14.37 -0.48
CA SER A 20 1.35 15.48 -0.49
C SER A 20 1.72 15.99 0.91
N ASN A 21 1.09 15.51 1.96
CA ASN A 21 1.34 16.00 3.32
C ASN A 21 2.59 15.32 3.91
N PRO A 22 3.66 16.09 4.27
CA PRO A 22 4.88 15.53 4.85
C PRO A 22 4.68 14.95 6.26
N ASP A 23 3.64 15.35 6.98
CA ASP A 23 3.34 14.86 8.33
C ASP A 23 2.57 13.53 8.33
N ILE A 24 2.11 13.09 7.16
CA ILE A 24 1.39 11.81 7.00
C ILE A 24 2.29 10.83 6.25
N ILE A 25 2.74 9.79 6.93
CA ILE A 25 3.56 8.74 6.31
C ILE A 25 2.69 7.85 5.41
N LYS A 26 3.10 7.71 4.15
CA LYS A 26 2.53 6.75 3.20
C LYS A 26 3.48 5.57 3.06
N CYS A 27 3.06 4.40 3.53
CA CYS A 27 3.88 3.19 3.47
C CYS A 27 3.21 2.09 2.65
N GLY A 28 4.03 1.30 2.00
CA GLY A 28 3.58 0.18 1.17
C GLY A 28 4.74 -0.53 0.51
N ILE A 29 4.45 -1.30 -0.51
CA ILE A 29 5.43 -2.11 -1.25
C ILE A 29 5.38 -1.76 -2.73
N ALA A 30 6.55 -1.52 -3.34
CA ALA A 30 6.71 -1.18 -4.76
C ALA A 30 5.90 0.07 -5.20
N LEU A 31 5.88 1.10 -4.36
CA LEU A 31 5.01 2.27 -4.51
C LEU A 31 5.33 3.18 -5.70
N LYS A 32 6.51 3.09 -6.27
CA LYS A 32 6.96 4.00 -7.34
C LYS A 32 6.01 4.04 -8.53
N ARG A 33 5.55 2.86 -8.99
CA ARG A 33 4.64 2.75 -10.12
C ARG A 33 3.25 3.30 -9.77
N ASP A 34 2.72 2.92 -8.61
CA ASP A 34 1.39 3.35 -8.17
C ASP A 34 1.32 4.87 -8.03
N LEU A 35 2.35 5.50 -7.44
CA LEU A 35 2.43 6.95 -7.33
C LEU A 35 2.52 7.63 -8.70
N ALA A 36 3.29 7.08 -9.64
CA ALA A 36 3.38 7.61 -11.00
C ALA A 36 2.02 7.55 -11.72
N GLU A 37 1.31 6.45 -11.60
CA GLU A 37 -0.04 6.29 -12.17
C GLU A 37 -1.05 7.25 -11.54
N LEU A 38 -1.01 7.44 -10.22
CA LEU A 38 -1.86 8.41 -9.53
C LEU A 38 -1.57 9.87 -9.94
N MET A 39 -0.30 10.23 -10.11
CA MET A 39 0.10 11.56 -10.59
C MET A 39 -0.36 11.83 -12.03
N GLN A 40 -0.53 10.81 -12.85
CA GLN A 40 -1.13 10.96 -14.19
C GLN A 40 -2.63 11.27 -14.13
N LEU A 41 -3.34 10.77 -13.11
CA LEU A 41 -4.76 11.09 -12.91
C LEU A 41 -4.97 12.53 -12.46
N SER A 42 -4.14 13.01 -11.55
CA SER A 42 -4.13 14.40 -11.09
C SER A 42 -2.79 14.71 -10.44
N PRO A 43 -2.09 15.79 -10.85
CA PRO A 43 -0.77 16.11 -10.34
C PRO A 43 -0.76 16.37 -8.83
N PHE A 44 0.28 15.87 -8.16
CA PHE A 44 0.61 16.15 -6.76
C PHE A 44 2.10 15.81 -6.53
N ASP A 45 2.68 16.36 -5.47
CA ASP A 45 4.06 16.06 -5.06
C ASP A 45 4.02 15.06 -3.90
N PRO A 46 4.41 13.78 -4.11
CA PRO A 46 4.41 12.78 -3.06
C PRO A 46 5.42 13.11 -1.96
N GLU A 47 4.97 13.15 -0.71
CA GLU A 47 5.80 13.42 0.46
C GLU A 47 5.73 12.26 1.47
N ALA A 48 6.76 12.11 2.31
CA ALA A 48 6.82 11.11 3.37
C ALA A 48 6.43 9.69 2.92
N VAL A 49 6.96 9.26 1.77
CA VAL A 49 6.70 7.93 1.18
C VAL A 49 7.77 6.94 1.63
N ILE A 50 7.35 5.82 2.20
CA ILE A 50 8.21 4.74 2.65
C ILE A 50 7.86 3.45 1.91
N ASP A 51 8.78 2.99 1.05
CA ASP A 51 8.67 1.69 0.39
C ASP A 51 9.33 0.61 1.26
N LEU A 52 8.52 -0.21 1.89
CA LEU A 52 8.97 -1.28 2.79
C LEU A 52 9.74 -2.39 2.06
N GLY A 53 9.43 -2.64 0.79
CA GLY A 53 10.20 -3.58 -0.03
C GLY A 53 11.60 -3.07 -0.32
N ALA A 54 11.76 -1.78 -0.55
CA ALA A 54 13.08 -1.16 -0.70
C ALA A 54 13.85 -1.16 0.63
N ALA A 55 13.18 -0.88 1.75
CA ALA A 55 13.78 -0.96 3.08
C ALA A 55 14.25 -2.38 3.41
N ALA A 56 13.44 -3.39 3.10
CA ALA A 56 13.79 -4.81 3.26
C ALA A 56 15.05 -5.19 2.46
N ARG A 57 15.16 -4.72 1.22
CA ARG A 57 16.37 -4.96 0.40
C ARG A 57 17.61 -4.33 1.01
N ARG A 58 17.53 -3.09 1.50
CA ARG A 58 18.67 -2.43 2.15
C ARG A 58 19.13 -3.13 3.44
N ALA A 59 18.20 -3.81 4.11
CA ALA A 59 18.45 -4.53 5.36
C ALA A 59 18.74 -6.04 5.13
N ASP A 60 19.00 -6.46 3.90
CA ASP A 60 19.27 -7.86 3.51
C ASP A 60 18.20 -8.86 3.99
N VAL A 61 16.96 -8.41 4.08
CA VAL A 61 15.83 -9.29 4.39
C VAL A 61 15.55 -10.19 3.18
N PRO A 62 15.34 -11.52 3.36
CA PRO A 62 15.21 -12.46 2.23
C PRO A 62 13.93 -12.28 1.41
N HIS A 63 12.94 -11.52 1.90
CA HIS A 63 11.69 -11.23 1.20
C HIS A 63 11.48 -9.72 1.05
N HIS A 64 10.92 -9.31 -0.10
CA HIS A 64 10.70 -7.90 -0.43
C HIS A 64 9.25 -7.58 -0.81
N GLY A 65 8.42 -8.62 -1.01
CA GLY A 65 6.99 -8.49 -1.33
C GLY A 65 6.10 -8.58 -0.10
N LEU A 66 4.88 -8.07 -0.21
CA LEU A 66 3.93 -7.99 0.90
C LEU A 66 3.69 -9.35 1.58
N ARG A 67 3.48 -10.40 0.80
CA ARG A 67 3.19 -11.74 1.34
C ARG A 67 4.36 -12.34 2.11
N GLY A 68 5.56 -12.24 1.57
CA GLY A 68 6.77 -12.75 2.22
C GLY A 68 7.09 -11.99 3.49
N LEU A 69 7.01 -10.66 3.45
CA LEU A 69 7.22 -9.82 4.63
C LEU A 69 6.16 -10.06 5.70
N THR A 70 4.90 -10.26 5.32
CA THR A 70 3.82 -10.59 6.25
C THR A 70 4.10 -11.93 6.96
N ALA A 71 4.46 -12.95 6.21
CA ALA A 71 4.79 -14.26 6.80
C ALA A 71 5.99 -14.16 7.75
N LEU A 72 7.03 -13.42 7.36
CA LEU A 72 8.26 -13.28 8.14
C LEU A 72 8.09 -12.45 9.41
N PHE A 73 7.41 -11.30 9.33
CA PHE A 73 7.34 -10.33 10.43
C PHE A 73 6.04 -10.37 11.23
N LEU A 74 4.95 -10.82 10.64
CA LEU A 74 3.63 -10.87 11.29
C LEU A 74 3.16 -12.31 11.58
N GLY A 75 3.81 -13.32 11.00
CA GLY A 75 3.57 -14.73 11.33
C GLY A 75 2.32 -15.35 10.70
N PHE A 76 1.72 -14.70 9.68
CA PHE A 76 0.59 -15.27 8.95
C PHE A 76 0.72 -15.08 7.43
N ARG A 77 -0.14 -15.74 6.68
CA ARG A 77 -0.15 -15.69 5.22
C ARG A 77 -1.38 -14.98 4.68
N ILE A 78 -1.19 -14.14 3.67
CA ILE A 78 -2.27 -13.49 2.93
C ILE A 78 -2.43 -14.11 1.55
N SER A 79 -3.68 -14.19 1.06
CA SER A 79 -4.02 -14.79 -0.23
C SER A 79 -3.85 -13.80 -1.39
N LYS A 80 -3.41 -14.27 -2.57
CA LYS A 80 -3.43 -13.50 -3.83
C LYS A 80 -4.72 -13.64 -4.63
N ARG A 81 -5.67 -14.44 -4.20
CA ARG A 81 -6.82 -14.85 -5.05
C ARG A 81 -7.62 -13.69 -5.62
N ALA A 82 -7.78 -12.60 -4.87
CA ALA A 82 -8.54 -11.45 -5.33
C ALA A 82 -7.73 -10.45 -6.17
N SER A 83 -6.39 -10.56 -6.25
CA SER A 83 -5.54 -9.61 -6.96
C SER A 83 -5.80 -9.56 -8.47
N THR A 84 -6.22 -10.67 -9.07
CA THR A 84 -6.47 -10.82 -10.50
C THR A 84 -7.94 -10.63 -10.90
N THR A 85 -8.80 -10.22 -9.99
CA THR A 85 -10.22 -9.98 -10.26
C THR A 85 -10.44 -8.61 -10.92
N ASN A 86 -11.67 -8.36 -11.40
CA ASN A 86 -11.99 -7.08 -12.06
C ASN A 86 -12.16 -5.94 -11.04
N TRP A 87 -11.11 -5.18 -10.82
CA TRP A 87 -11.11 -4.00 -9.94
C TRP A 87 -11.82 -2.78 -10.52
N SER A 88 -12.13 -2.79 -11.82
CA SER A 88 -12.94 -1.76 -12.49
C SER A 88 -14.44 -2.03 -12.42
N ALA A 89 -14.87 -3.09 -11.76
CA ALA A 89 -16.27 -3.43 -11.61
C ALA A 89 -17.06 -2.29 -10.93
N ARG A 90 -18.32 -2.13 -11.34
CA ARG A 90 -19.21 -1.09 -10.77
C ARG A 90 -19.36 -1.24 -9.25
N LYS A 91 -19.41 -2.48 -8.78
CA LYS A 91 -19.47 -2.82 -7.35
C LYS A 91 -18.40 -3.86 -7.03
N LEU A 92 -17.56 -3.56 -6.07
CA LEU A 92 -16.58 -4.52 -5.57
C LEU A 92 -17.27 -5.59 -4.72
N SER A 93 -16.80 -6.83 -4.86
CA SER A 93 -17.26 -7.94 -4.02
C SER A 93 -16.75 -7.81 -2.58
N ALA A 94 -17.39 -8.51 -1.65
CA ALA A 94 -16.91 -8.58 -0.25
C ALA A 94 -15.48 -9.13 -0.17
N LYS A 95 -15.10 -10.09 -1.03
CA LYS A 95 -13.74 -10.64 -1.12
C LYS A 95 -12.73 -9.61 -1.59
N GLN A 96 -13.08 -8.78 -2.58
CA GLN A 96 -12.24 -7.67 -3.06
C GLN A 96 -12.04 -6.62 -1.97
N ILE A 97 -13.09 -6.21 -1.29
CA ILE A 97 -13.02 -5.25 -0.18
C ILE A 97 -12.13 -5.78 0.94
N THR A 98 -12.31 -7.02 1.37
CA THR A 98 -11.47 -7.66 2.38
C THR A 98 -10.02 -7.75 1.94
N TYR A 99 -9.75 -8.08 0.68
CA TYR A 99 -8.41 -8.14 0.13
C TYR A 99 -7.71 -6.78 0.18
N ALA A 100 -8.34 -5.73 -0.32
CA ALA A 100 -7.78 -4.38 -0.33
C ALA A 100 -7.59 -3.82 1.09
N ALA A 101 -8.55 -4.05 1.98
CA ALA A 101 -8.45 -3.65 3.38
C ALA A 101 -7.31 -4.38 4.11
N THR A 102 -7.14 -5.67 3.85
CA THR A 102 -6.06 -6.49 4.43
C THR A 102 -4.70 -5.98 3.96
N ASP A 103 -4.52 -5.70 2.67
CA ASP A 103 -3.27 -5.16 2.14
C ASP A 103 -2.88 -3.83 2.80
N ALA A 104 -3.83 -2.92 2.95
CA ALA A 104 -3.60 -1.64 3.60
C ALA A 104 -3.24 -1.80 5.09
N TRP A 105 -3.98 -2.63 5.81
CA TRP A 105 -3.73 -2.91 7.22
C TRP A 105 -2.38 -3.57 7.44
N VAL A 106 -2.05 -4.60 6.65
CA VAL A 106 -0.77 -5.30 6.71
C VAL A 106 0.40 -4.35 6.43
N GLY A 107 0.28 -3.47 5.44
CA GLY A 107 1.29 -2.45 5.15
C GLY A 107 1.59 -1.57 6.37
N ARG A 108 0.55 -1.14 7.09
CA ARG A 108 0.68 -0.37 8.32
C ARG A 108 1.37 -1.18 9.44
N GLU A 109 0.95 -2.41 9.67
CA GLU A 109 1.56 -3.28 10.69
C GLU A 109 3.04 -3.57 10.40
N LEU A 110 3.39 -3.82 9.14
CA LEU A 110 4.77 -3.99 8.71
C LEU A 110 5.61 -2.72 8.93
N TYR A 111 5.04 -1.53 8.67
CA TYR A 111 5.73 -0.27 8.96
C TYR A 111 6.14 -0.18 10.44
N PHE A 112 5.24 -0.46 11.36
CA PHE A 112 5.57 -0.44 12.79
C PHE A 112 6.61 -1.49 13.17
N LYS A 113 6.51 -2.70 12.62
CA LYS A 113 7.53 -3.75 12.84
C LYS A 113 8.91 -3.33 12.33
N PHE A 114 8.98 -2.71 11.15
CA PHE A 114 10.24 -2.22 10.59
C PHE A 114 10.83 -1.09 11.42
N ARG A 115 9.99 -0.15 11.84
CA ARG A 115 10.40 0.93 12.74
C ARG A 115 10.98 0.39 14.04
N ASP A 116 10.28 -0.51 14.72
CA ASP A 116 10.67 -1.09 16.01
C ASP A 116 11.96 -1.91 15.89
N LYS A 117 12.20 -2.53 14.74
CA LYS A 117 13.43 -3.28 14.42
C LYS A 117 14.53 -2.40 13.81
N LYS A 118 14.33 -1.10 13.68
CA LYS A 118 15.28 -0.14 13.08
C LYS A 118 15.70 -0.51 11.66
N LEU A 119 14.76 -0.97 10.83
CA LEU A 119 14.95 -1.34 9.43
C LEU A 119 14.58 -0.22 8.43
N LEU A 120 14.11 0.90 8.91
CA LEU A 120 13.73 2.06 8.09
C LEU A 120 14.88 3.01 7.86
#